data_fb77dae064ddef1fa6ff1408965c2b17
#
_entry.id   fb77dae064ddef1fa6ff1408965c2b17
#
_cell.length_a   1.000
_cell.length_b   1.000
_cell.length_c   1.000
_cell.angle_alpha   90.00
_cell.angle_beta   90.00
_cell.angle_gamma   90.00
#
_symmetry.space_group_name_H-M   'P 1'
#
loop_
_entity.id
_entity.type
_entity.pdbx_description
1 polymer ?
#
loop_
_entity_poly.entity_id
_entity_poly.type
_entity_poly.pdbx_seq_one_letter_code
_entity_poly.pdbx_strand_id
1 'polypeptide(L)'
;MKLFAIYLGGRAIKCNTELHDVVFSCGNKIEDTYKDLLDKWFGLPDRLHIDSWVELKYVDGFEVVLSNDKPISKNKLFFINLGGYDKNKFEELHESRFFVGKDDKNIKLRAKHSLLVGFDQVHTDDIYDVDDCIEIKEVSGLYVNLIKSNKKENLEFNNGYLPIPNQVIKSFKKSIL
;
A
#
# COMPACT_ATOMS: atom_id res chain seq x y z
N MET A 1 -1.91 14.93 10.50
CA MET A 1 -1.48 14.30 9.26
C MET A 1 -1.93 12.85 9.29
N LYS A 2 -2.49 12.31 8.19
CA LYS A 2 -2.98 10.95 8.05
C LYS A 2 -2.03 10.16 7.18
N LEU A 3 -1.85 8.87 7.47
CA LEU A 3 -1.16 7.93 6.60
C LEU A 3 -2.17 7.27 5.67
N PHE A 4 -1.90 7.31 4.38
CA PHE A 4 -2.71 6.63 3.36
C PHE A 4 -1.91 5.52 2.70
N ALA A 5 -2.55 4.38 2.50
CA ALA A 5 -2.15 3.39 1.52
C ALA A 5 -3.03 3.58 0.28
N ILE A 6 -2.41 3.65 -0.88
CA ILE A 6 -3.05 4.07 -2.11
C ILE A 6 -2.70 3.08 -3.21
N TYR A 7 -3.72 2.50 -3.83
CA TYR A 7 -3.58 1.61 -4.98
C TYR A 7 -3.70 2.46 -6.24
N LEU A 8 -2.61 2.55 -6.98
CA LEU A 8 -2.49 3.35 -8.20
C LEU A 8 -2.69 2.49 -9.43
N GLY A 9 -3.36 3.05 -10.42
CA GLY A 9 -3.47 2.51 -11.76
C GLY A 9 -2.92 3.48 -12.80
N GLY A 10 -2.37 2.95 -13.89
CA GLY A 10 -1.86 3.78 -14.97
C GLY A 10 -1.12 3.00 -16.04
N ARG A 11 -0.33 3.69 -16.84
CA ARG A 11 0.40 3.11 -17.96
C ARG A 11 1.87 3.47 -17.94
N ALA A 12 2.70 2.56 -18.46
CA ALA A 12 4.09 2.81 -18.80
C ALA A 12 4.32 2.70 -20.32
N ILE A 13 5.49 3.10 -20.78
CA ILE A 13 5.88 2.93 -22.18
C ILE A 13 5.94 1.42 -22.50
N LYS A 14 5.26 1.02 -23.59
CA LYS A 14 5.20 -0.37 -24.09
C LYS A 14 4.36 -1.35 -23.25
N CYS A 15 3.61 -0.93 -22.25
CA CYS A 15 2.67 -1.82 -21.60
C CYS A 15 1.43 -2.08 -22.49
N ASN A 16 0.96 -3.32 -22.53
CA ASN A 16 -0.25 -3.70 -23.27
C ASN A 16 -1.51 -3.43 -22.43
N THR A 17 -1.42 -3.70 -21.14
CA THR A 17 -2.51 -3.50 -20.19
C THR A 17 -2.16 -2.41 -19.19
N GLU A 18 -3.11 -2.01 -18.38
CA GLU A 18 -2.89 -1.15 -17.23
C GLU A 18 -1.99 -1.81 -16.21
N LEU A 19 -1.16 -1.01 -15.57
CA LEU A 19 -0.25 -1.43 -14.51
C LEU A 19 -0.71 -0.81 -13.19
N HIS A 20 -0.47 -1.53 -12.10
CA HIS A 20 -0.83 -1.09 -10.77
C HIS A 20 0.37 -1.10 -9.84
N ASP A 21 0.30 -0.28 -8.79
CA ASP A 21 1.29 -0.25 -7.71
C ASP A 21 0.63 0.22 -6.41
N VAL A 22 1.22 -0.15 -5.28
CA VAL A 22 0.80 0.34 -3.96
C VAL A 22 1.81 1.33 -3.45
N VAL A 23 1.36 2.53 -3.13
CA VAL A 23 2.22 3.58 -2.56
C VAL A 23 1.66 4.07 -1.22
N PHE A 24 2.58 4.54 -0.37
CA PHE A 24 2.25 5.14 0.93
C PHE A 24 2.54 6.63 0.86
N SER A 25 1.57 7.42 1.27
CA SER A 25 1.68 8.87 1.29
C SER A 25 0.96 9.47 2.49
N CYS A 26 1.17 10.73 2.79
CA CYS A 26 0.53 11.39 3.91
C CYS A 26 -0.05 12.76 3.53
N GLY A 27 -1.13 13.11 4.21
CA GLY A 27 -1.84 14.38 4.02
C GLY A 27 -2.95 14.54 5.05
N ASN A 28 -3.68 15.63 5.01
CA ASN A 28 -4.90 15.80 5.79
C ASN A 28 -6.10 15.15 5.07
N LYS A 29 -6.03 15.13 3.73
CA LYS A 29 -6.98 14.52 2.81
C LYS A 29 -6.24 13.91 1.62
N ILE A 30 -6.90 13.05 0.85
CA ILE A 30 -6.28 12.31 -0.24
C ILE A 30 -5.70 13.23 -1.34
N GLU A 31 -6.33 14.35 -1.61
CA GLU A 31 -5.86 15.30 -2.63
C GLU A 31 -4.50 15.92 -2.29
N ASP A 32 -4.13 15.99 -1.01
CA ASP A 32 -2.82 16.49 -0.56
C ASP A 32 -1.67 15.57 -1.00
N THR A 33 -1.97 14.32 -1.35
CA THR A 33 -0.99 13.32 -1.76
C THR A 33 -0.63 13.36 -3.25
N TYR A 34 -1.43 13.99 -4.10
CA TYR A 34 -1.33 13.89 -5.57
C TYR A 34 0.07 14.16 -6.14
N LYS A 35 0.79 15.15 -5.61
CA LYS A 35 2.15 15.45 -6.06
C LYS A 35 3.12 14.32 -5.71
N ASP A 36 3.02 13.78 -4.50
CA ASP A 36 3.85 12.67 -4.01
C ASP A 36 3.55 11.39 -4.80
N LEU A 37 2.27 11.16 -5.18
CA LEU A 37 1.89 10.03 -6.04
C LEU A 37 2.52 10.14 -7.44
N LEU A 38 2.52 11.32 -8.03
CA LEU A 38 3.15 11.57 -9.32
C LEU A 38 4.67 11.36 -9.26
N ASP A 39 5.31 11.73 -8.16
CA ASP A 39 6.74 11.56 -7.95
C ASP A 39 7.14 10.08 -7.77
N LYS A 40 6.29 9.30 -7.09
CA LYS A 40 6.49 7.88 -6.83
C LYS A 40 6.11 6.97 -7.99
N TRP A 41 5.23 7.43 -8.88
CA TRP A 41 4.75 6.61 -9.99
C TRP A 41 5.83 6.34 -11.02
N PHE A 42 6.11 5.09 -11.31
CA PHE A 42 7.12 4.65 -12.28
C PHE A 42 6.70 4.77 -13.75
N GLY A 43 5.42 5.01 -14.02
CA GLY A 43 4.85 5.05 -15.37
C GLY A 43 4.61 6.46 -15.91
N LEU A 44 3.70 6.56 -16.86
CA LEU A 44 3.34 7.82 -17.49
C LEU A 44 2.41 8.64 -16.60
N PRO A 45 2.76 9.88 -16.24
CA PRO A 45 1.94 10.70 -15.34
C PRO A 45 0.56 11.06 -15.91
N ASP A 46 0.42 11.12 -17.25
CA ASP A 46 -0.83 11.53 -17.91
C ASP A 46 -2.00 10.55 -17.73
N ARG A 47 -1.72 9.34 -17.34
CA ARG A 47 -2.72 8.28 -17.15
C ARG A 47 -2.84 7.80 -15.72
N LEU A 48 -2.11 8.46 -14.81
CA LEU A 48 -2.14 8.10 -13.40
C LEU A 48 -3.50 8.41 -12.78
N HIS A 49 -4.02 7.44 -12.06
CA HIS A 49 -5.24 7.55 -11.26
C HIS A 49 -5.13 6.73 -9.97
N ILE A 50 -6.03 6.98 -9.06
CA ILE A 50 -6.22 6.19 -7.85
C ILE A 50 -7.39 5.24 -8.10
N ASP A 51 -7.19 3.95 -7.87
CA ASP A 51 -8.23 2.92 -7.92
C ASP A 51 -8.82 2.64 -6.55
N SER A 52 -7.97 2.72 -5.53
CA SER A 52 -8.39 2.54 -4.14
C SER A 52 -7.46 3.27 -3.20
N TRP A 53 -7.99 3.69 -2.06
CA TRP A 53 -7.18 4.20 -0.97
C TRP A 53 -7.83 3.93 0.38
N VAL A 54 -7.00 3.91 1.42
CA VAL A 54 -7.43 3.72 2.81
C VAL A 54 -6.57 4.56 3.75
N GLU A 55 -7.19 5.15 4.77
CA GLU A 55 -6.47 5.75 5.91
C GLU A 55 -6.06 4.66 6.88
N LEU A 56 -4.77 4.52 7.14
CA LEU A 56 -4.23 3.57 8.11
C LEU A 56 -4.20 4.23 9.49
N LYS A 57 -5.34 4.19 10.18
CA LYS A 57 -5.49 4.80 11.50
C LYS A 57 -5.31 3.81 12.65
N TYR A 58 -5.91 2.64 12.53
CA TYR A 58 -5.81 1.55 13.52
C TYR A 58 -5.53 0.24 12.77
N VAL A 59 -4.42 -0.41 13.10
CA VAL A 59 -4.00 -1.68 12.52
C VAL A 59 -3.56 -2.62 13.63
N ASP A 60 -4.09 -3.84 13.67
CA ASP A 60 -3.66 -4.90 14.59
C ASP A 60 -3.61 -4.47 16.08
N GLY A 61 -4.55 -3.64 16.52
CA GLY A 61 -4.59 -3.15 17.91
C GLY A 61 -3.60 -2.02 18.21
N PHE A 62 -3.11 -1.35 17.19
CA PHE A 62 -2.26 -0.16 17.31
C PHE A 62 -2.86 1.03 16.57
N GLU A 63 -2.74 2.20 17.17
CA GLU A 63 -2.94 3.47 16.50
C GLU A 63 -1.68 3.85 15.73
N VAL A 64 -1.86 4.21 14.46
CA VAL A 64 -0.77 4.64 13.58
C VAL A 64 -0.67 6.16 13.63
N VAL A 65 0.49 6.67 14.03
CA VAL A 65 0.76 8.10 14.21
C VAL A 65 1.99 8.48 13.41
N LEU A 66 1.90 9.57 12.66
CA LEU A 66 3.05 10.16 11.95
C LEU A 66 3.69 11.25 12.81
N SER A 67 5.01 11.22 12.98
CA SER A 67 5.76 12.23 13.72
C SER A 67 7.18 12.44 13.19
N ASN A 68 7.83 13.52 13.62
CA ASN A 68 9.24 13.76 13.33
C ASN A 68 10.18 12.90 14.21
N ASP A 69 9.64 12.33 15.28
CA ASP A 69 10.44 11.52 16.22
C ASP A 69 10.52 10.07 15.74
N LYS A 70 11.72 9.50 15.84
CA LYS A 70 11.93 8.08 15.56
C LYS A 70 11.13 7.20 16.52
N PRO A 71 10.56 6.08 16.03
CA PRO A 71 9.77 5.18 16.85
C PRO A 71 10.63 4.55 17.96
N ILE A 72 10.10 4.54 19.18
CA ILE A 72 10.69 3.85 20.33
C ILE A 72 10.23 2.38 20.38
N SER A 73 9.03 2.12 19.85
CA SER A 73 8.46 0.76 19.78
C SER A 73 9.26 -0.14 18.86
N LYS A 74 9.41 -1.41 19.28
CA LYS A 74 9.95 -2.47 18.41
C LYS A 74 8.92 -3.01 17.41
N ASN A 75 7.64 -2.66 17.59
CA ASN A 75 6.61 -3.03 16.63
C ASN A 75 6.71 -2.13 15.39
N LYS A 76 6.47 -2.74 14.25
CA LYS A 76 6.57 -2.13 12.93
C LYS A 76 5.28 -2.37 12.16
N LEU A 77 4.93 -1.45 11.28
CA LEU A 77 3.81 -1.59 10.36
C LEU A 77 4.29 -2.22 9.06
N PHE A 78 3.59 -3.25 8.60
CA PHE A 78 3.89 -3.94 7.35
C PHE A 78 2.70 -3.93 6.41
N PHE A 79 2.97 -3.76 5.15
CA PHE A 79 2.09 -4.12 4.05
C PHE A 79 2.54 -5.47 3.51
N ILE A 80 1.58 -6.37 3.31
CA ILE A 80 1.79 -7.67 2.71
C ILE A 80 0.96 -7.76 1.44
N ASN A 81 1.56 -8.24 0.37
CA ASN A 81 0.90 -8.70 -0.83
C ASN A 81 1.20 -10.18 -1.00
N LEU A 82 0.19 -10.98 -1.15
CA LEU A 82 0.30 -12.43 -1.31
C LEU A 82 -0.40 -12.86 -2.59
N GLY A 83 0.34 -13.52 -3.47
CA GLY A 83 -0.15 -14.07 -4.72
C GLY A 83 -0.66 -15.50 -4.58
N GLY A 84 -1.55 -15.90 -5.46
CA GLY A 84 -2.07 -17.25 -5.53
C GLY A 84 -2.75 -17.55 -6.85
N TYR A 85 -2.92 -18.84 -7.13
CA TYR A 85 -3.47 -19.30 -8.41
C TYR A 85 -4.78 -20.04 -8.22
N ASP A 86 -5.71 -19.78 -9.15
CA ASP A 86 -6.93 -20.56 -9.36
C ASP A 86 -6.85 -21.11 -10.79
N LYS A 87 -6.91 -22.44 -10.94
CA LYS A 87 -6.86 -23.14 -12.24
C LYS A 87 -7.88 -22.70 -13.27
N ASN A 88 -8.94 -22.03 -12.83
CA ASN A 88 -10.01 -21.51 -13.68
C ASN A 88 -9.81 -20.05 -14.06
N LYS A 89 -8.72 -19.41 -13.62
CA LYS A 89 -8.39 -18.01 -13.89
C LYS A 89 -7.12 -17.90 -14.72
N PHE A 90 -7.11 -16.94 -15.63
CA PHE A 90 -5.91 -16.64 -16.44
C PHE A 90 -4.86 -15.87 -15.66
N GLU A 91 -5.30 -15.09 -14.68
CA GLU A 91 -4.47 -14.16 -13.93
C GLU A 91 -4.08 -14.75 -12.57
N GLU A 92 -2.93 -14.35 -12.08
CA GLU A 92 -2.57 -14.51 -10.69
C GLU A 92 -3.47 -13.61 -9.82
N LEU A 93 -3.96 -14.17 -8.73
CA LEU A 93 -4.79 -13.44 -7.78
C LEU A 93 -3.92 -12.92 -6.64
N HIS A 94 -4.13 -11.68 -6.23
CA HIS A 94 -3.41 -11.08 -5.13
C HIS A 94 -4.37 -10.67 -4.01
N GLU A 95 -3.96 -10.92 -2.77
CA GLU A 95 -4.64 -10.38 -1.60
C GLU A 95 -3.63 -9.58 -0.75
N SER A 96 -4.01 -8.35 -0.44
CA SER A 96 -3.15 -7.45 0.32
C SER A 96 -3.75 -7.14 1.69
N ARG A 97 -2.88 -7.03 2.71
CA ARG A 97 -3.29 -6.66 4.07
C ARG A 97 -2.18 -5.94 4.83
N PHE A 98 -2.59 -5.23 5.88
CA PHE A 98 -1.69 -4.55 6.80
C PHE A 98 -1.56 -5.34 8.10
N PHE A 99 -0.34 -5.41 8.63
CA PHE A 99 -0.02 -6.11 9.86
C PHE A 99 0.90 -5.28 10.74
N VAL A 100 0.82 -5.51 12.06
CA VAL A 100 1.78 -4.99 13.02
C VAL A 100 2.53 -6.15 13.66
N GLY A 101 3.86 -6.05 13.70
CA GLY A 101 4.71 -7.04 14.35
C GLY A 101 6.13 -6.56 14.55
N LYS A 102 6.98 -7.42 15.11
CA LYS A 102 8.38 -7.07 15.43
C LYS A 102 9.33 -7.38 14.28
N ASP A 103 9.01 -8.38 13.49
CA ASP A 103 9.85 -8.89 12.40
C ASP A 103 8.97 -9.39 11.24
N ASP A 104 9.56 -9.36 10.05
CA ASP A 104 8.93 -9.76 8.79
C ASP A 104 8.61 -11.27 8.75
N LYS A 105 9.45 -12.13 9.34
CA LYS A 105 9.26 -13.58 9.33
C LYS A 105 7.94 -13.99 9.99
N ASN A 106 7.65 -13.43 11.17
CA ASN A 106 6.37 -13.67 11.85
C ASN A 106 5.18 -13.10 11.07
N ILE A 107 5.35 -11.94 10.44
CA ILE A 107 4.31 -11.32 9.64
C ILE A 107 4.00 -12.16 8.41
N LYS A 108 5.01 -12.61 7.67
CA LYS A 108 4.84 -13.51 6.52
C LYS A 108 4.10 -14.79 6.90
N LEU A 109 4.45 -15.39 8.03
CA LEU A 109 3.75 -16.59 8.53
C LEU A 109 2.27 -16.31 8.84
N ARG A 110 1.96 -15.21 9.51
CA ARG A 110 0.57 -14.80 9.79
C ARG A 110 -0.21 -14.54 8.50
N ALA A 111 0.39 -13.89 7.52
CA ALA A 111 -0.22 -13.62 6.24
C ALA A 111 -0.59 -14.91 5.51
N LYS A 112 0.32 -15.86 5.39
CA LYS A 112 0.07 -17.18 4.78
C LYS A 112 -1.08 -17.95 5.43
N HIS A 113 -1.30 -17.79 6.72
CA HIS A 113 -2.42 -18.43 7.43
C HIS A 113 -3.76 -17.68 7.30
N SER A 114 -3.78 -16.44 6.90
CA SER A 114 -4.97 -15.58 6.93
C SER A 114 -5.41 -15.05 5.56
N LEU A 115 -4.56 -15.13 4.55
CA LEU A 115 -4.84 -14.65 3.19
C LEU A 115 -5.01 -15.81 2.23
N LEU A 116 -5.77 -15.60 1.15
CA LEU A 116 -6.04 -16.55 0.08
C LEU A 116 -6.53 -17.92 0.58
N VAL A 117 -7.33 -17.92 1.63
CA VAL A 117 -7.90 -19.14 2.21
C VAL A 117 -8.89 -19.75 1.21
N GLY A 118 -8.63 -21.01 0.79
CA GLY A 118 -9.50 -21.76 -0.14
C GLY A 118 -9.08 -21.70 -1.61
N PHE A 119 -7.94 -21.09 -1.94
CA PHE A 119 -7.34 -21.16 -3.27
C PHE A 119 -6.48 -22.42 -3.45
N ASP A 120 -6.49 -22.99 -4.67
CA ASP A 120 -5.87 -24.29 -4.97
C ASP A 120 -4.34 -24.29 -4.80
N GLN A 121 -3.70 -23.15 -5.08
CA GLN A 121 -2.26 -22.93 -4.91
C GLN A 121 -2.01 -21.49 -4.45
N VAL A 122 -1.66 -21.36 -3.19
CA VAL A 122 -0.93 -20.20 -2.69
C VAL A 122 0.54 -20.53 -2.96
N HIS A 123 1.37 -19.62 -3.45
CA HIS A 123 2.77 -19.85 -3.79
C HIS A 123 3.45 -20.80 -2.81
N THR A 124 3.49 -22.10 -3.19
CA THR A 124 4.07 -23.17 -2.36
C THR A 124 5.49 -23.52 -2.78
N ASP A 125 5.92 -23.06 -3.94
CA ASP A 125 7.24 -23.39 -4.49
C ASP A 125 8.36 -22.68 -3.75
N ASP A 126 8.07 -21.49 -3.21
CA ASP A 126 8.84 -20.90 -2.13
C ASP A 126 8.03 -20.98 -0.84
N ILE A 127 8.16 -22.06 -0.13
CA ILE A 127 7.51 -22.35 1.17
C ILE A 127 7.65 -21.20 2.17
N TYR A 128 8.36 -20.13 1.83
CA TYR A 128 8.76 -19.06 2.72
C TYR A 128 8.50 -17.64 2.22
N ASP A 129 8.06 -17.41 0.98
CA ASP A 129 7.92 -16.03 0.51
C ASP A 129 6.47 -15.60 0.26
N VAL A 130 6.11 -14.43 0.72
CA VAL A 130 5.03 -13.59 0.23
C VAL A 130 5.63 -12.75 -0.89
N ASP A 131 4.85 -12.39 -1.91
CA ASP A 131 5.37 -11.62 -3.03
C ASP A 131 6.00 -10.32 -2.55
N ASP A 132 5.30 -9.62 -1.65
CA ASP A 132 5.82 -8.41 -1.04
C ASP A 132 5.59 -8.35 0.46
N CYS A 133 6.62 -7.97 1.20
CA CYS A 133 6.57 -7.66 2.62
C CYS A 133 7.29 -6.33 2.87
N ILE A 134 6.54 -5.24 2.85
CA ILE A 134 7.07 -3.89 2.93
C ILE A 134 6.90 -3.32 4.34
N GLU A 135 8.00 -3.02 5.03
CA GLU A 135 7.97 -2.24 6.28
C GLU A 135 7.68 -0.78 5.95
N ILE A 136 6.54 -0.26 6.47
CA ILE A 136 6.17 1.14 6.33
C ILE A 136 6.79 1.91 7.50
N LYS A 137 8.04 2.33 7.33
CA LYS A 137 8.86 2.93 8.39
C LYS A 137 8.78 4.45 8.41
N GLU A 138 8.82 5.03 7.23
CA GLU A 138 8.85 6.48 7.02
C GLU A 138 8.07 6.82 5.75
N VAL A 139 7.26 7.85 5.81
CA VAL A 139 6.46 8.31 4.68
C VAL A 139 6.55 9.83 4.59
N SER A 140 7.02 10.33 3.45
CA SER A 140 7.16 11.76 3.14
C SER A 140 7.91 12.54 4.25
N GLY A 141 9.00 11.93 4.79
CA GLY A 141 9.85 12.53 5.82
C GLY A 141 9.32 12.41 7.26
N LEU A 142 8.21 11.71 7.48
CA LEU A 142 7.66 11.46 8.81
C LEU A 142 7.78 9.99 9.18
N TYR A 143 8.19 9.72 10.41
CA TYR A 143 8.26 8.35 10.95
C TYR A 143 6.88 7.83 11.33
N VAL A 144 6.65 6.54 11.03
CA VAL A 144 5.47 5.81 11.46
C VAL A 144 5.68 5.32 12.90
N ASN A 145 4.87 5.82 13.81
CA ASN A 145 4.85 5.44 15.21
C ASN A 145 3.60 4.62 15.51
N LEU A 146 3.74 3.60 16.37
CA LEU A 146 2.67 2.68 16.74
C LEU A 146 2.40 2.76 18.24
N ILE A 147 1.18 3.15 18.59
CA ILE A 147 0.70 3.30 19.96
C ILE A 147 -0.33 2.21 20.22
N LYS A 148 -0.13 1.38 21.23
CA LYS A 148 -1.08 0.32 21.59
C LYS A 148 -2.49 0.92 21.81
N SER A 149 -3.49 0.33 21.19
CA SER A 149 -4.87 0.80 21.23
C SER A 149 -5.83 -0.37 21.41
N ASN A 150 -6.93 -0.15 22.13
CA ASN A 150 -8.04 -1.09 22.25
C ASN A 150 -9.14 -0.83 21.19
N LYS A 151 -8.94 0.15 20.32
CA LYS A 151 -9.89 0.43 19.23
C LYS A 151 -9.79 -0.67 18.20
N LYS A 152 -10.95 -1.10 17.70
CA LYS A 152 -11.01 -2.06 16.60
C LYS A 152 -10.44 -1.44 15.34
N GLU A 153 -9.75 -2.25 14.58
CA GLU A 153 -9.39 -1.94 13.20
C GLU A 153 -10.68 -1.70 12.40
N ASN A 154 -10.73 -0.59 11.71
CA ASN A 154 -11.79 -0.25 10.78
C ASN A 154 -11.13 0.41 9.57
N LEU A 155 -10.75 -0.43 8.59
CA LEU A 155 -10.18 0.03 7.34
C LEU A 155 -11.32 0.27 6.35
N GLU A 156 -11.65 1.53 6.12
CA GLU A 156 -12.65 1.94 5.13
C GLU A 156 -11.97 2.15 3.77
N PHE A 157 -12.14 1.17 2.89
CA PHE A 157 -11.60 1.25 1.53
C PHE A 157 -12.48 2.15 0.65
N ASN A 158 -11.85 3.13 0.04
CA ASN A 158 -12.48 4.03 -0.92
C ASN A 158 -12.08 3.57 -2.33
N ASN A 159 -12.95 2.78 -2.96
CA ASN A 159 -12.72 2.20 -4.27
C ASN A 159 -13.40 3.04 -5.35
N GLY A 160 -12.71 3.25 -6.46
CA GLY A 160 -13.26 3.95 -7.63
C GLY A 160 -12.17 4.59 -8.47
N TYR A 161 -12.48 4.85 -9.72
CA TYR A 161 -11.57 5.51 -10.66
C TYR A 161 -11.47 7.00 -10.36
N LEU A 162 -10.37 7.43 -9.78
CA LEU A 162 -10.07 8.82 -9.40
C LEU A 162 -8.83 9.31 -10.17
N PRO A 163 -9.01 9.93 -11.36
CA PRO A 163 -7.88 10.43 -12.14
C PRO A 163 -7.22 11.62 -11.42
N ILE A 164 -5.89 11.68 -11.46
CA ILE A 164 -5.16 12.85 -10.99
C ILE A 164 -5.53 14.04 -11.89
N PRO A 165 -5.93 15.18 -11.31
CA PRO A 165 -6.37 16.34 -12.10
C PRO A 165 -5.29 16.84 -13.07
N ASN A 166 -5.66 17.10 -14.33
CA ASN A 166 -4.75 17.54 -15.37
C ASN A 166 -3.92 18.78 -15.00
N GLN A 167 -4.47 19.66 -14.16
CA GLN A 167 -3.77 20.85 -13.68
C GLN A 167 -2.60 20.47 -12.78
N VAL A 168 -2.77 19.45 -11.92
CA VAL A 168 -1.72 18.94 -11.04
C VAL A 168 -0.62 18.28 -11.86
N ILE A 169 -0.99 17.43 -12.83
CA ILE A 169 -0.05 16.78 -13.75
C ILE A 169 0.78 17.81 -14.53
N LYS A 170 0.14 18.85 -15.07
CA LYS A 170 0.84 19.93 -15.81
C LYS A 170 1.82 20.69 -14.90
N SER A 171 1.43 20.97 -13.66
CA SER A 171 2.30 21.66 -12.70
C SER A 171 3.48 20.76 -12.30
N PHE A 172 3.25 19.49 -12.08
CA PHE A 172 4.30 18.51 -11.79
C PHE A 172 5.32 18.43 -12.93
N LYS A 173 4.87 18.26 -14.19
CA LYS A 173 5.75 18.21 -15.37
C LYS A 173 6.62 19.44 -15.51
N LYS A 174 6.12 20.63 -15.17
CA LYS A 174 6.90 21.87 -15.19
C LYS A 174 7.95 21.94 -14.10
N SER A 175 7.75 21.22 -12.99
CA SER A 175 8.69 21.23 -11.84
C SER A 175 9.87 20.28 -12.00
N ILE A 176 9.81 19.34 -12.96
CA ILE A 176 10.86 18.35 -13.24
C ILE A 176 11.66 18.65 -14.53
N LEU A 177 11.27 19.71 -15.25
CA LEU A 177 12.01 20.27 -16.41
C LEU A 177 12.99 21.37 -15.93
#